data_63ae470bcf949827224d18a7f6d35307
#
_entry.id   63ae470bcf949827224d18a7f6d35307
#
_cell.length_a   1.000
_cell.length_b   1.000
_cell.length_c   1.000
_cell.angle_alpha   90.00
_cell.angle_beta   90.00
_cell.angle_gamma   90.00
#
_symmetry.space_group_name_H-M   'P 1'
#
loop_
_entity.id
_entity.type
_entity.pdbx_description
1 polymer ?
#
loop_
_entity_poly.entity_id
_entity_poly.type
_entity_poly.pdbx_seq_one_letter_code
_entity_poly.pdbx_strand_id
1 'polypeptide(L)'
;MNFHNYGESPSKLIRIITGQTVLIDPSSRPKGTCLEVESGIARVYCPCEETEGMTLAFLQSGDQLRTDLLCSEGVCVEALTDLSFHSNVNIDQNIGFDAVNEWTLQLLKIRHLGNAEQRLQALFSILVNRLGRRCGQWCELPFRLTHERIGELIGSTRVTSTRLISKLRSSELLIAPIGTQTVSVAPSFIETSPL
;
A
#
# COMPACT_ATOMS: atom_id res chain seq x y z
N MET A 1 -8.44 46.47 8.59
CA MET A 1 -8.03 45.05 8.77
C MET A 1 -8.75 44.27 7.70
N ASN A 2 -8.09 43.98 6.59
CA ASN A 2 -8.66 43.18 5.51
C ASN A 2 -8.27 41.72 5.74
N PHE A 3 -9.21 40.89 6.18
CA PHE A 3 -9.07 39.43 6.14
C PHE A 3 -9.19 39.00 4.68
N HIS A 4 -8.09 38.63 4.07
CA HIS A 4 -8.11 37.96 2.79
C HIS A 4 -8.72 36.57 3.04
N ASN A 5 -9.95 36.40 2.60
CA ASN A 5 -10.55 35.11 2.36
C ASN A 5 -9.71 34.42 1.27
N TYR A 6 -8.78 33.54 1.66
CA TYR A 6 -8.22 32.54 0.75
C TYR A 6 -9.37 31.58 0.44
N GLY A 7 -9.97 31.80 -0.75
CA GLY A 7 -10.97 30.87 -1.25
C GLY A 7 -10.40 29.45 -1.28
N GLU A 8 -10.98 28.57 -0.49
CA GLU A 8 -10.74 27.12 -0.58
C GLU A 8 -11.06 26.70 -2.01
N SER A 9 -10.02 26.33 -2.76
CA SER A 9 -10.23 25.65 -4.04
C SER A 9 -11.03 24.38 -3.71
N PRO A 10 -12.16 24.11 -4.39
CA PRO A 10 -12.98 22.97 -4.07
C PRO A 10 -12.14 21.69 -4.18
N SER A 11 -12.08 20.91 -3.11
CA SER A 11 -11.38 19.65 -3.11
C SER A 11 -11.98 18.76 -4.19
N LYS A 12 -11.14 18.31 -5.12
CA LYS A 12 -11.60 17.47 -6.22
C LYS A 12 -11.57 16.02 -5.78
N LEU A 13 -12.76 15.39 -5.74
CA LEU A 13 -12.86 13.95 -5.53
C LEU A 13 -12.47 13.21 -6.81
N ILE A 14 -11.52 12.28 -6.68
CA ILE A 14 -11.05 11.41 -7.76
C ILE A 14 -11.38 9.97 -7.38
N ARG A 15 -11.95 9.23 -8.32
CA ARG A 15 -12.30 7.81 -8.15
C ARG A 15 -11.56 6.96 -9.14
N ILE A 16 -11.03 5.84 -8.66
CA ILE A 16 -10.28 4.85 -9.45
C ILE A 16 -10.86 3.48 -9.11
N ILE A 17 -11.19 2.71 -10.12
CA ILE A 17 -11.68 1.34 -9.94
C ILE A 17 -10.51 0.37 -9.71
N THR A 18 -10.79 -0.72 -9.02
CA THR A 18 -9.85 -1.81 -8.72
C THR A 18 -9.03 -2.21 -9.94
N GLY A 19 -7.72 -2.30 -9.76
CA GLY A 19 -6.76 -2.69 -10.80
C GLY A 19 -6.30 -1.55 -11.71
N GLN A 20 -6.90 -0.36 -11.63
CA GLN A 20 -6.40 0.80 -12.36
C GLN A 20 -5.25 1.49 -11.63
N THR A 21 -4.38 2.13 -12.40
CA THR A 21 -3.25 2.91 -11.91
C THR A 21 -3.29 4.32 -12.47
N VAL A 22 -2.97 5.30 -11.62
CA VAL A 22 -2.82 6.70 -12.00
C VAL A 22 -1.40 7.15 -11.69
N LEU A 23 -0.73 7.75 -12.67
CA LEU A 23 0.54 8.44 -12.46
C LEU A 23 0.26 9.84 -11.88
N ILE A 24 0.91 10.15 -10.80
CA ILE A 24 0.89 11.45 -10.15
C ILE A 24 2.22 12.13 -10.44
N ASP A 25 2.18 13.06 -11.39
CA ASP A 25 3.32 13.88 -11.78
C ASP A 25 3.38 15.12 -10.86
N PRO A 26 4.46 15.29 -10.07
CA PRO A 26 4.61 16.44 -9.18
C PRO A 26 4.72 17.77 -9.95
N SER A 27 5.21 17.74 -11.20
CA SER A 27 5.36 18.95 -12.02
C SER A 27 4.01 19.53 -12.49
N SER A 28 3.00 18.67 -12.58
CA SER A 28 1.64 19.04 -13.03
C SER A 28 0.75 19.59 -11.91
N ARG A 29 1.24 19.65 -10.67
CA ARG A 29 0.45 20.03 -9.49
C ARG A 29 1.09 21.18 -8.73
N PRO A 30 0.29 22.04 -8.06
CA PRO A 30 0.82 23.04 -7.15
C PRO A 30 1.67 22.39 -6.06
N LYS A 31 2.75 23.07 -5.66
CA LYS A 31 3.55 22.63 -4.50
C LYS A 31 2.64 22.52 -3.28
N GLY A 32 2.85 21.48 -2.49
CA GLY A 32 2.03 21.23 -1.32
C GLY A 32 0.70 20.52 -1.60
N THR A 33 0.49 19.98 -2.81
CA THR A 33 -0.68 19.14 -3.08
C THR A 33 -0.63 17.87 -2.24
N CYS A 34 -1.68 17.64 -1.46
CA CYS A 34 -1.91 16.43 -0.68
C CYS A 34 -3.10 15.65 -1.25
N LEU A 35 -2.96 14.35 -1.32
CA LEU A 35 -4.04 13.42 -1.63
C LEU A 35 -4.43 12.71 -0.35
N GLU A 36 -5.69 12.81 0.05
CA GLU A 36 -6.25 12.13 1.20
C GLU A 36 -7.17 11.00 0.73
N VAL A 37 -6.91 9.79 1.19
CA VAL A 37 -7.74 8.62 0.86
C VAL A 37 -9.03 8.69 1.63
N GLU A 38 -10.16 8.81 0.92
CA GLU A 38 -11.50 8.78 1.49
C GLU A 38 -11.97 7.34 1.73
N SER A 39 -11.77 6.48 0.73
CA SER A 39 -12.16 5.07 0.81
C SER A 39 -11.28 4.20 -0.08
N GLY A 40 -11.21 2.92 0.26
CA GLY A 40 -10.46 1.92 -0.48
C GLY A 40 -9.01 1.76 0.00
N ILE A 41 -8.26 0.94 -0.72
CA ILE A 41 -6.86 0.64 -0.46
C ILE A 41 -6.06 0.88 -1.74
N ALA A 42 -5.00 1.65 -1.61
CA ALA A 42 -4.07 1.96 -2.68
C ALA A 42 -2.68 1.37 -2.41
N ARG A 43 -2.00 0.96 -3.47
CA ARG A 43 -0.56 0.75 -3.46
C ARG A 43 0.12 1.95 -4.13
N VAL A 44 1.08 2.55 -3.45
CA VAL A 44 1.93 3.63 -3.97
C VAL A 44 3.28 3.06 -4.34
N TYR A 45 3.75 3.33 -5.54
CA TYR A 45 5.03 2.82 -6.01
C TYR A 45 5.75 3.82 -6.93
N CYS A 46 7.08 3.74 -6.95
CA CYS A 46 7.92 4.51 -7.87
C CYS A 46 7.90 3.86 -9.26
N PRO A 47 7.61 4.61 -10.33
CA PRO A 47 7.61 4.08 -11.70
C PRO A 47 9.02 3.94 -12.31
N CYS A 48 10.08 4.18 -11.54
CA CYS A 48 11.46 4.16 -12.02
C CYS A 48 11.79 2.85 -12.76
N GLU A 49 12.32 2.92 -13.98
CA GLU A 49 12.66 1.76 -14.80
C GLU A 49 13.64 0.81 -14.09
N GLU A 50 14.62 1.37 -13.36
CA GLU A 50 15.63 0.62 -12.63
C GLU A 50 15.06 -0.22 -11.47
N THR A 51 13.90 0.14 -10.95
CA THR A 51 13.29 -0.51 -9.76
C THR A 51 12.05 -1.33 -10.07
N GLU A 52 11.65 -1.46 -11.35
CA GLU A 52 10.48 -2.23 -11.81
C GLU A 52 9.20 -1.94 -11.01
N GLY A 53 9.01 -0.70 -10.58
CA GLY A 53 7.85 -0.28 -9.82
C GLY A 53 7.93 -0.59 -8.32
N MET A 54 9.03 -0.19 -7.68
CA MET A 54 9.28 -0.35 -6.24
C MET A 54 8.13 0.21 -5.39
N THR A 55 7.54 -0.65 -4.56
CA THR A 55 6.48 -0.27 -3.64
C THR A 55 7.03 0.59 -2.50
N LEU A 56 6.40 1.74 -2.30
CA LEU A 56 6.71 2.68 -1.22
C LEU A 56 5.77 2.51 -0.03
N ALA A 57 4.46 2.35 -0.30
CA ALA A 57 3.44 2.29 0.74
C ALA A 57 2.16 1.59 0.27
N PHE A 58 1.33 1.24 1.26
CA PHE A 58 -0.08 0.93 1.09
C PHE A 58 -0.87 1.95 1.90
N LEU A 59 -1.85 2.60 1.27
CA LEU A 59 -2.67 3.63 1.89
C LEU A 59 -4.10 3.14 2.02
N GLN A 60 -4.76 3.56 3.09
CA GLN A 60 -6.17 3.28 3.37
C GLN A 60 -6.91 4.57 3.76
N SER A 61 -8.19 4.49 4.01
CA SER A 61 -9.01 5.64 4.43
C SER A 61 -8.36 6.41 5.60
N GLY A 62 -8.25 7.73 5.43
CA GLY A 62 -7.62 8.65 6.36
C GLY A 62 -6.12 8.86 6.13
N ASP A 63 -5.45 8.00 5.35
CA ASP A 63 -4.04 8.22 5.00
C ASP A 63 -3.87 9.34 3.98
N GLN A 64 -2.75 10.04 4.08
CA GLN A 64 -2.42 11.15 3.21
C GLN A 64 -1.14 10.86 2.42
N LEU A 65 -1.12 11.32 1.16
CA LEU A 65 0.01 11.24 0.26
C LEU A 65 0.45 12.64 -0.16
N ARG A 66 1.62 13.06 0.25
CA ARG A 66 2.25 14.29 -0.22
C ARG A 66 2.97 14.03 -1.54
N THR A 67 2.50 14.67 -2.59
CA THR A 67 3.01 14.42 -3.95
C THR A 67 4.32 15.12 -4.25
N ASP A 68 4.66 16.16 -3.48
CA ASP A 68 5.86 16.98 -3.64
C ASP A 68 7.11 16.45 -2.90
N LEU A 69 6.93 15.44 -2.03
CA LEU A 69 8.02 14.86 -1.22
C LEU A 69 8.53 13.51 -1.76
N LEU A 70 7.92 13.03 -2.84
CA LEU A 70 8.24 11.72 -3.42
C LEU A 70 9.21 11.86 -4.60
N CYS A 71 9.41 10.76 -5.35
CA CYS A 71 10.34 10.73 -6.47
C CYS A 71 10.12 11.89 -7.47
N SER A 72 11.21 12.45 -8.00
CA SER A 72 11.18 13.51 -9.02
C SER A 72 10.42 13.10 -10.29
N GLU A 73 10.38 11.82 -10.60
CA GLU A 73 9.69 11.22 -11.75
C GLU A 73 8.19 10.98 -11.48
N GLY A 74 7.71 11.35 -10.29
CA GLY A 74 6.35 11.08 -9.85
C GLY A 74 6.18 9.75 -9.16
N VAL A 75 4.93 9.45 -8.82
CA VAL A 75 4.53 8.18 -8.20
C VAL A 75 3.29 7.63 -8.88
N CYS A 76 3.20 6.32 -8.91
CA CYS A 76 2.01 5.61 -9.34
C CYS A 76 1.16 5.23 -8.13
N VAL A 77 -0.15 5.45 -8.24
CA VAL A 77 -1.16 5.01 -7.29
C VAL A 77 -2.03 3.96 -7.97
N GLU A 78 -1.89 2.72 -7.53
CA GLU A 78 -2.65 1.56 -8.00
C GLU A 78 -3.81 1.28 -7.03
N ALA A 79 -5.03 1.20 -7.52
CA ALA A 79 -6.19 0.85 -6.73
C ALA A 79 -6.24 -0.67 -6.50
N LEU A 80 -5.99 -1.12 -5.28
CA LEU A 80 -6.11 -2.53 -4.89
C LEU A 80 -7.56 -2.93 -4.61
N THR A 81 -8.37 -1.95 -4.20
CA THR A 81 -9.83 -2.00 -4.13
C THR A 81 -10.38 -0.74 -4.80
N ASP A 82 -11.69 -0.63 -5.00
CA ASP A 82 -12.27 0.62 -5.46
C ASP A 82 -11.84 1.75 -4.53
N LEU A 83 -11.23 2.78 -5.10
CA LEU A 83 -10.50 3.84 -4.40
C LEU A 83 -11.12 5.20 -4.68
N SER A 84 -11.31 5.99 -3.65
CA SER A 84 -11.58 7.42 -3.79
C SER A 84 -10.61 8.24 -2.94
N PHE A 85 -10.20 9.40 -3.46
CA PHE A 85 -9.35 10.33 -2.73
C PHE A 85 -9.67 11.78 -3.09
N HIS A 86 -9.44 12.66 -2.12
CA HIS A 86 -9.53 14.10 -2.27
C HIS A 86 -8.17 14.69 -2.58
N SER A 87 -8.14 15.62 -3.54
CA SER A 87 -6.95 16.44 -3.81
C SER A 87 -7.12 17.79 -3.16
N ASN A 88 -6.32 18.07 -2.13
CA ASN A 88 -6.31 19.33 -1.39
C ASN A 88 -5.00 20.08 -1.65
N VAL A 89 -5.09 21.42 -1.79
CA VAL A 89 -3.92 22.29 -2.04
C VAL A 89 -3.38 22.93 -0.75
N ASN A 90 -4.15 22.88 0.35
CA ASN A 90 -3.73 23.45 1.63
C ASN A 90 -3.25 22.35 2.56
N ILE A 91 -1.95 22.33 2.79
CA ILE A 91 -1.34 21.48 3.80
C ILE A 91 -1.17 22.33 5.04
N ASP A 92 -1.94 22.03 6.06
CA ASP A 92 -1.55 22.39 7.42
C ASP A 92 -0.20 21.74 7.69
N GLN A 93 0.81 22.53 8.03
CA GLN A 93 2.21 22.06 8.20
C GLN A 93 2.38 21.04 9.36
N ASN A 94 1.31 20.73 10.06
CA ASN A 94 1.23 19.76 11.15
C ASN A 94 0.82 18.35 10.73
N ILE A 95 1.27 17.87 9.58
CA ILE A 95 1.07 16.45 9.23
C ILE A 95 1.95 15.63 10.16
N GLY A 96 1.37 15.19 11.26
CA GLY A 96 2.07 14.48 12.32
C GLY A 96 2.49 13.06 11.98
N PHE A 97 2.07 12.51 10.84
CA PHE A 97 2.37 11.13 10.47
C PHE A 97 2.39 10.95 8.95
N ASP A 98 3.54 10.57 8.42
CA ASP A 98 3.69 10.24 7.01
C ASP A 98 3.58 8.73 6.84
N ALA A 99 2.41 8.27 6.37
CA ALA A 99 2.14 6.85 6.12
C ALA A 99 3.17 6.22 5.17
N VAL A 100 3.68 6.99 4.19
CA VAL A 100 4.70 6.52 3.25
C VAL A 100 6.01 6.23 3.97
N ASN A 101 6.48 7.12 4.83
CA ASN A 101 7.71 6.91 5.60
C ASN A 101 7.59 5.69 6.51
N GLU A 102 6.46 5.53 7.18
CA GLU A 102 6.23 4.37 8.03
C GLU A 102 6.23 3.06 7.24
N TRP A 103 5.51 3.01 6.13
CA TRP A 103 5.51 1.82 5.27
C TRP A 103 6.89 1.51 4.72
N THR A 104 7.60 2.52 4.22
CA THR A 104 8.95 2.36 3.69
C THR A 104 9.89 1.78 4.74
N LEU A 105 9.83 2.28 5.98
CA LEU A 105 10.62 1.75 7.10
C LEU A 105 10.28 0.29 7.41
N GLN A 106 8.99 -0.07 7.43
CA GLN A 106 8.57 -1.45 7.67
C GLN A 106 8.99 -2.40 6.54
N LEU A 107 8.83 -1.98 5.28
CA LEU A 107 9.28 -2.76 4.13
C LEU A 107 10.80 -2.95 4.13
N LEU A 108 11.55 -1.93 4.53
CA LEU A 108 13.00 -2.04 4.71
C LEU A 108 13.38 -3.06 5.80
N LYS A 109 12.71 -3.01 6.96
CA LYS A 109 12.92 -3.99 8.05
C LYS A 109 12.63 -5.41 7.57
N ILE A 110 11.54 -5.63 6.84
CA ILE A 110 11.20 -6.94 6.26
C ILE A 110 12.35 -7.45 5.39
N ARG A 111 12.90 -6.61 4.52
CA ARG A 111 14.01 -7.00 3.62
C ARG A 111 15.29 -7.41 4.36
N HIS A 112 15.49 -6.92 5.57
CA HIS A 112 16.64 -7.28 6.41
C HIS A 112 16.47 -8.57 7.22
N LEU A 113 15.30 -9.20 7.22
CA LEU A 113 15.11 -10.52 7.85
C LEU A 113 15.88 -11.62 7.11
N GLY A 114 16.32 -12.64 7.84
CA GLY A 114 17.31 -13.61 7.40
C GLY A 114 16.91 -14.44 6.17
N ASN A 115 15.64 -14.87 6.07
CA ASN A 115 15.21 -15.72 4.96
C ASN A 115 13.85 -15.28 4.37
N ALA A 116 13.58 -15.76 3.15
CA ALA A 116 12.38 -15.37 2.41
C ALA A 116 11.06 -15.80 3.08
N GLU A 117 11.07 -16.89 3.86
CA GLU A 117 9.89 -17.34 4.60
C GLU A 117 9.53 -16.40 5.74
N GLN A 118 10.52 -15.97 6.54
CA GLN A 118 10.36 -14.96 7.58
C GLN A 118 9.91 -13.62 7.00
N ARG A 119 10.49 -13.22 5.86
CA ARG A 119 10.11 -11.98 5.17
C ARG A 119 8.66 -12.04 4.67
N LEU A 120 8.23 -13.18 4.12
CA LEU A 120 6.85 -13.37 3.69
C LEU A 120 5.88 -13.32 4.87
N GLN A 121 6.23 -13.95 5.98
CA GLN A 121 5.43 -13.95 7.21
C GLN A 121 5.28 -12.54 7.75
N ALA A 122 6.38 -11.78 7.87
CA ALA A 122 6.36 -10.41 8.32
C ALA A 122 5.56 -9.48 7.38
N LEU A 123 5.65 -9.69 6.06
CA LEU A 123 4.84 -8.97 5.10
C LEU A 123 3.34 -9.21 5.33
N PHE A 124 2.90 -10.46 5.44
CA PHE A 124 1.49 -10.76 5.70
C PHE A 124 1.04 -10.26 7.07
N SER A 125 1.89 -10.31 8.09
CA SER A 125 1.59 -9.77 9.41
C SER A 125 1.28 -8.27 9.34
N ILE A 126 2.16 -7.47 8.73
CA ILE A 126 1.93 -6.03 8.63
C ILE A 126 0.73 -5.69 7.75
N LEU A 127 0.54 -6.39 6.62
CA LEU A 127 -0.60 -6.16 5.73
C LEU A 127 -1.92 -6.44 6.46
N VAL A 128 -2.01 -7.58 7.17
CA VAL A 128 -3.22 -7.95 7.90
C VAL A 128 -3.49 -7.00 9.07
N ASN A 129 -2.47 -6.64 9.84
CA ASN A 129 -2.63 -5.77 11.01
C ASN A 129 -3.06 -4.36 10.63
N ARG A 130 -2.68 -3.87 9.45
CA ARG A 130 -2.99 -2.51 9.01
C ARG A 130 -4.20 -2.43 8.08
N LEU A 131 -4.36 -3.38 7.18
CA LEU A 131 -5.30 -3.31 6.06
C LEU A 131 -6.32 -4.45 6.09
N GLY A 132 -6.13 -5.43 6.94
CA GLY A 132 -6.99 -6.58 7.07
C GLY A 132 -8.10 -6.40 8.09
N ARG A 133 -8.97 -7.39 8.12
CA ARG A 133 -10.04 -7.51 9.13
C ARG A 133 -10.13 -8.93 9.66
N ARG A 134 -10.55 -9.09 10.88
CA ARG A 134 -10.88 -10.40 11.43
C ARG A 134 -12.20 -10.90 10.85
N CYS A 135 -12.19 -12.10 10.28
CA CYS A 135 -13.37 -12.77 9.75
C CYS A 135 -13.44 -14.20 10.31
N GLY A 136 -14.16 -14.39 11.39
CA GLY A 136 -14.25 -15.66 12.11
C GLY A 136 -12.87 -16.13 12.58
N GLN A 137 -12.42 -17.29 12.11
CA GLN A 137 -11.12 -17.88 12.45
C GLN A 137 -9.97 -17.41 11.52
N TRP A 138 -10.24 -16.50 10.59
CA TRP A 138 -9.29 -16.02 9.60
C TRP A 138 -9.06 -14.52 9.72
N CYS A 139 -7.92 -14.07 9.23
CA CYS A 139 -7.65 -12.67 8.95
C CYS A 139 -7.75 -12.47 7.45
N GLU A 140 -8.60 -11.56 6.99
CA GLU A 140 -8.91 -11.35 5.58
C GLU A 140 -8.30 -10.04 5.09
N LEU A 141 -7.58 -10.11 3.96
CA LEU A 141 -7.17 -8.95 3.16
C LEU A 141 -8.17 -8.79 2.00
N PRO A 142 -8.72 -7.59 1.76
CA PRO A 142 -9.71 -7.37 0.70
C PRO A 142 -9.10 -7.25 -0.70
N PHE A 143 -7.81 -7.54 -0.84
CA PHE A 143 -7.08 -7.52 -2.10
C PHE A 143 -6.08 -8.67 -2.17
N ARG A 144 -5.58 -8.90 -3.38
CA ARG A 144 -4.60 -9.95 -3.67
C ARG A 144 -3.37 -9.37 -4.37
N LEU A 145 -2.20 -9.63 -3.82
CA LEU A 145 -0.93 -9.32 -4.49
C LEU A 145 -0.53 -10.45 -5.44
N THR A 146 0.03 -10.10 -6.58
CA THR A 146 0.65 -11.08 -7.48
C THR A 146 1.91 -11.67 -6.86
N HIS A 147 2.31 -12.87 -7.27
CA HIS A 147 3.55 -13.50 -6.77
C HIS A 147 4.80 -12.69 -7.12
N GLU A 148 4.76 -11.95 -8.21
CA GLU A 148 5.81 -11.02 -8.61
C GLU A 148 5.90 -9.85 -7.63
N ARG A 149 4.75 -9.26 -7.27
CA ARG A 149 4.66 -8.16 -6.32
C ARG A 149 5.09 -8.59 -4.90
N ILE A 150 4.70 -9.81 -4.48
CA ILE A 150 5.19 -10.40 -3.23
C ILE A 150 6.71 -10.56 -3.30
N GLY A 151 7.25 -11.03 -4.42
CA GLY A 151 8.69 -11.17 -4.63
C GLY A 151 9.43 -9.84 -4.50
N GLU A 152 8.92 -8.80 -5.14
CA GLU A 152 9.45 -7.43 -5.04
C GLU A 152 9.48 -6.97 -3.57
N LEU A 153 8.37 -7.09 -2.85
CA LEU A 153 8.24 -6.64 -1.46
C LEU A 153 9.19 -7.36 -0.49
N ILE A 154 9.33 -8.68 -0.64
CA ILE A 154 10.21 -9.48 0.24
C ILE A 154 11.65 -9.61 -0.27
N GLY A 155 12.03 -8.92 -1.35
CA GLY A 155 13.36 -9.02 -1.95
C GLY A 155 13.68 -10.45 -2.40
N SER A 156 12.80 -11.07 -3.18
CA SER A 156 12.92 -12.45 -3.68
C SER A 156 12.40 -12.55 -5.12
N THR A 157 12.59 -13.71 -5.73
CA THR A 157 12.08 -13.93 -7.09
C THR A 157 10.61 -14.34 -7.08
N ARG A 158 9.90 -14.12 -8.20
CA ARG A 158 8.55 -14.64 -8.44
C ARG A 158 8.44 -16.15 -8.20
N VAL A 159 9.46 -16.91 -8.62
CA VAL A 159 9.50 -18.37 -8.44
C VAL A 159 9.53 -18.75 -6.96
N THR A 160 10.39 -18.09 -6.18
CA THR A 160 10.46 -18.32 -4.73
C THR A 160 9.14 -17.94 -4.05
N SER A 161 8.54 -16.80 -4.40
CA SER A 161 7.24 -16.38 -3.87
C SER A 161 6.14 -17.38 -4.20
N THR A 162 6.11 -17.89 -5.45
CA THR A 162 5.15 -18.93 -5.86
C THR A 162 5.28 -20.17 -5.00
N ARG A 163 6.51 -20.66 -4.78
CA ARG A 163 6.76 -21.84 -3.95
C ARG A 163 6.32 -21.63 -2.50
N LEU A 164 6.64 -20.49 -1.92
CA LEU A 164 6.25 -20.16 -0.54
C LEU A 164 4.73 -20.05 -0.37
N ILE A 165 4.05 -19.36 -1.28
CA ILE A 165 2.58 -19.27 -1.28
C ILE A 165 1.93 -20.64 -1.45
N SER A 166 2.47 -21.50 -2.32
CA SER A 166 1.97 -22.87 -2.50
C SER A 166 2.15 -23.69 -1.22
N LYS A 167 3.29 -23.55 -0.52
CA LYS A 167 3.53 -24.19 0.79
C LYS A 167 2.51 -23.73 1.83
N LEU A 168 2.21 -22.42 1.92
CA LEU A 168 1.21 -21.89 2.86
C LEU A 168 -0.19 -22.41 2.55
N ARG A 169 -0.54 -22.56 1.27
CA ARG A 169 -1.84 -23.13 0.87
C ARG A 169 -1.95 -24.61 1.23
N SER A 170 -0.92 -25.42 0.96
CA SER A 170 -0.91 -26.84 1.29
C SER A 170 -0.91 -27.11 2.80
N SER A 171 -0.44 -26.15 3.61
CA SER A 171 -0.48 -26.19 5.07
C SER A 171 -1.73 -25.52 5.67
N GLU A 172 -2.71 -25.16 4.84
CA GLU A 172 -3.94 -24.49 5.25
C GLU A 172 -3.73 -23.17 6.03
N LEU A 173 -2.58 -22.51 5.84
CA LEU A 173 -2.26 -21.23 6.46
C LEU A 173 -2.69 -20.04 5.61
N LEU A 174 -3.02 -20.27 4.34
CA LEU A 174 -3.46 -19.25 3.40
C LEU A 174 -4.52 -19.82 2.45
N ILE A 175 -5.65 -19.10 2.34
CA ILE A 175 -6.72 -19.41 1.39
C ILE A 175 -6.89 -18.22 0.46
N ALA A 176 -6.91 -18.46 -0.84
CA ALA A 176 -7.18 -17.47 -1.87
C ALA A 176 -8.18 -18.09 -2.86
N PRO A 177 -9.49 -17.92 -2.66
CA PRO A 177 -10.49 -18.52 -3.50
C PRO A 177 -10.37 -18.06 -4.96
N ILE A 178 -10.66 -18.95 -5.89
CA ILE A 178 -10.65 -18.61 -7.32
C ILE A 178 -11.80 -17.65 -7.60
N GLY A 179 -11.54 -16.61 -8.39
CA GLY A 179 -12.54 -15.61 -8.76
C GLY A 179 -12.79 -14.52 -7.72
N THR A 180 -12.07 -14.54 -6.59
CA THR A 180 -12.13 -13.46 -5.60
C THR A 180 -10.80 -12.69 -5.56
N GLN A 181 -10.87 -11.42 -5.14
CA GLN A 181 -9.69 -10.60 -4.87
C GLN A 181 -9.22 -10.74 -3.41
N THR A 182 -9.95 -11.47 -2.59
CA THR A 182 -9.65 -11.61 -1.16
C THR A 182 -8.63 -12.72 -0.90
N VAL A 183 -7.85 -12.53 0.17
CA VAL A 183 -6.94 -13.53 0.71
C VAL A 183 -7.19 -13.69 2.20
N SER A 184 -7.41 -14.92 2.65
CA SER A 184 -7.55 -15.25 4.07
C SER A 184 -6.27 -15.88 4.59
N VAL A 185 -5.78 -15.39 5.71
CA VAL A 185 -4.53 -15.82 6.36
C VAL A 185 -4.86 -16.34 7.75
N ALA A 186 -4.30 -17.47 8.13
CA ALA A 186 -4.48 -18.04 9.46
C ALA A 186 -3.80 -17.15 10.52
N PRO A 187 -4.45 -16.85 11.65
CA PRO A 187 -3.85 -16.06 12.72
C PRO A 187 -2.55 -16.65 13.25
N SER A 188 -2.48 -17.96 13.38
CA SER A 188 -1.27 -18.67 13.83
C SER A 188 -0.03 -18.39 12.97
N PHE A 189 -0.22 -18.11 11.68
CA PHE A 189 0.88 -17.72 10.80
C PHE A 189 1.36 -16.28 11.07
N ILE A 190 0.47 -15.39 11.50
CA ILE A 190 0.77 -13.97 11.72
C ILE A 190 1.35 -13.75 13.11
N GLU A 191 0.78 -14.41 14.14
CA GLU A 191 1.14 -14.25 15.55
C GLU A 191 2.58 -14.68 15.87
N THR A 192 3.16 -15.55 15.04
CA THR A 192 4.57 -15.98 15.17
C THR A 192 5.52 -15.13 14.34
N SER A 193 5.08 -13.98 13.84
CA SER A 193 5.90 -13.06 13.02
C SER A 193 7.11 -12.54 13.79
N PRO A 194 8.27 -12.41 13.13
CA PRO A 194 9.47 -11.84 13.73
C PRO A 194 9.46 -10.31 13.89
N LEU A 195 8.38 -9.64 13.43
CA LEU A 195 8.16 -8.17 13.51
C LEU A 195 6.86 -7.85 14.20
#